data_1619312dd3991c098a19e2946b6730b5
#
_entry.id   1619312dd3991c098a19e2946b6730b5
#
_cell.length_a   1.000
_cell.length_b   1.000
_cell.length_c   1.000
_cell.angle_alpha   90.00
_cell.angle_beta   90.00
_cell.angle_gamma   90.00
#
_symmetry.space_group_name_H-M   'P 1'
#
loop_
_entity.id
_entity.type
_entity.pdbx_description
1 polymer ?
#
loop_
_entity_poly.entity_id
_entity_poly.type
_entity_poly.pdbx_seq_one_letter_code
_entity_poly.pdbx_strand_id
1 'polypeptide(L)'
;LQGRIGIEPLQAITPETNRFVGTYRRDNGSVGSMRVENGVAILPIVGSLVNRGAWIGASSGLVSYEGIAAQLREAEADPDVLAVLLDIDSPGGEATGMFATAKLVSAVNKTNPVVAFVNDVAASAAYGIASAASEIIVSPTSMVGSIGVVLTHLDRSAELEDRGVKPTLIHAGAHKVDGHPFGPLSDAVRADLQAEVLKIYDQFVGLVAEGRTGRISADAIRATEARTYLGADAIAQGLADRMASLDEVIATLSQLPSGASPQRKGGPMTKSTQGQAPQDDVSAISPADLQAAVEAARTEAHAAGVIAGKAEATARIKAILTAPETDGREAQALVL
;
A
#
# COMPACT_ATOMS: atom_id res chain seq x y z
N LEU A 1 -21.22 1.09 1.97
CA LEU A 1 -21.91 1.25 0.68
C LEU A 1 -21.21 2.34 -0.11
N GLN A 2 -20.21 1.93 -0.87
CA GLN A 2 -19.46 2.84 -1.72
C GLN A 2 -20.25 3.10 -2.98
N GLY A 3 -20.83 4.29 -3.11
CA GLY A 3 -21.16 4.87 -4.41
C GLY A 3 -19.84 5.10 -5.14
N ARG A 4 -19.41 4.16 -5.96
CA ARG A 4 -18.35 4.39 -6.93
C ARG A 4 -18.85 5.43 -7.91
N ILE A 5 -18.36 6.64 -7.78
CA ILE A 5 -18.41 7.65 -8.85
C ILE A 5 -17.58 7.04 -9.99
N GLY A 6 -18.21 6.89 -11.17
CA GLY A 6 -17.75 6.22 -12.35
C GLY A 6 -16.27 6.36 -12.67
N ILE A 7 -15.51 5.38 -12.21
CA ILE A 7 -14.27 4.98 -12.84
C ILE A 7 -14.64 3.70 -13.57
N GLU A 8 -14.59 3.72 -14.89
CA GLU A 8 -14.73 2.50 -15.69
C GLU A 8 -13.80 1.43 -15.10
N PRO A 9 -14.26 0.17 -14.98
CA PRO A 9 -13.38 -0.89 -14.51
C PRO A 9 -12.21 -0.98 -15.48
N LEU A 10 -11.04 -0.55 -15.01
CA LEU A 10 -9.79 -0.94 -15.68
C LEU A 10 -9.86 -2.45 -15.85
N GLN A 11 -9.78 -2.89 -17.12
CA GLN A 11 -9.78 -4.30 -17.46
C GLN A 11 -8.85 -5.02 -16.50
N ALA A 12 -9.33 -6.10 -15.90
CA ALA A 12 -8.55 -6.95 -15.02
C ALA A 12 -7.37 -7.51 -15.81
N ILE A 13 -6.28 -6.75 -15.80
CA ILE A 13 -4.99 -7.22 -16.29
C ILE A 13 -4.52 -8.16 -15.19
N THR A 14 -4.35 -9.45 -15.52
CA THR A 14 -3.66 -10.40 -14.65
C THR A 14 -2.37 -9.76 -14.19
N PRO A 15 -2.17 -9.52 -12.87
CA PRO A 15 -0.99 -8.82 -12.41
C PRO A 15 0.22 -9.70 -12.66
N GLU A 16 1.03 -9.36 -13.63
CA GLU A 16 2.42 -9.75 -13.55
C GLU A 16 2.96 -9.13 -12.27
N THR A 17 3.58 -9.93 -11.42
CA THR A 17 4.10 -9.58 -10.09
C THR A 17 4.97 -8.30 -10.11
N ASN A 18 5.55 -7.97 -11.24
CA ASN A 18 6.40 -6.80 -11.48
C ASN A 18 5.65 -5.47 -11.66
N ARG A 19 4.32 -5.48 -11.60
CA ARG A 19 3.50 -4.29 -11.85
C ARG A 19 3.25 -3.44 -10.61
N PHE A 20 3.34 -4.03 -9.42
CA PHE A 20 2.98 -3.39 -8.16
C PHE A 20 4.19 -2.87 -7.37
N VAL A 21 5.39 -3.24 -7.78
CA VAL A 21 6.64 -2.94 -7.11
C VAL A 21 7.69 -2.69 -8.17
N GLY A 22 8.47 -1.64 -8.03
CA GLY A 22 9.59 -1.36 -8.93
C GLY A 22 10.45 -2.61 -9.17
N THR A 23 11.22 -2.62 -10.22
CA THR A 23 12.21 -3.67 -10.45
C THR A 23 13.56 -3.20 -9.93
N TYR A 24 14.14 -3.95 -9.02
CA TYR A 24 15.48 -3.70 -8.49
C TYR A 24 16.46 -4.76 -9.01
N ARG A 25 17.62 -4.31 -9.50
CA ARG A 25 18.71 -5.23 -9.84
C ARG A 25 19.53 -5.48 -8.56
N ARG A 26 19.71 -6.74 -8.21
CA ARG A 26 20.53 -7.20 -7.09
C ARG A 26 21.99 -7.32 -7.49
N ASP A 27 22.90 -7.39 -6.52
CA ASP A 27 24.34 -7.54 -6.75
C ASP A 27 24.70 -8.83 -7.50
N ASN A 28 23.91 -9.90 -7.32
CA ASN A 28 24.01 -11.17 -8.05
C ASN A 28 23.46 -11.10 -9.50
N GLY A 29 22.97 -9.93 -9.95
CA GLY A 29 22.41 -9.70 -11.29
C GLY A 29 20.95 -10.12 -11.45
N SER A 30 20.32 -10.75 -10.45
CA SER A 30 18.89 -11.05 -10.48
C SER A 30 18.04 -9.78 -10.36
N VAL A 31 16.78 -9.86 -10.81
CA VAL A 31 15.81 -8.76 -10.72
C VAL A 31 14.72 -9.17 -9.75
N GLY A 32 14.47 -8.33 -8.75
CA GLY A 32 13.44 -8.52 -7.74
C GLY A 32 12.50 -7.32 -7.64
N SER A 33 11.41 -7.50 -6.92
CA SER A 33 10.42 -6.44 -6.65
C SER A 33 10.83 -5.52 -5.50
N MET A 34 11.91 -5.81 -4.79
CA MET A 34 12.41 -5.06 -3.65
C MET A 34 13.92 -4.92 -3.67
N ARG A 35 14.42 -3.90 -2.99
CA ARG A 35 15.85 -3.69 -2.75
C ARG A 35 16.33 -4.66 -1.67
N VAL A 36 17.44 -5.33 -1.91
CA VAL A 36 18.13 -6.16 -0.90
C VAL A 36 19.54 -5.63 -0.73
N GLU A 37 19.88 -5.22 0.49
CA GLU A 37 21.20 -4.72 0.85
C GLU A 37 21.80 -5.60 1.96
N ASN A 38 22.93 -6.22 1.68
CA ASN A 38 23.65 -7.08 2.64
C ASN A 38 22.72 -8.08 3.36
N GLY A 39 21.81 -8.71 2.61
CA GLY A 39 20.83 -9.65 3.15
C GLY A 39 19.60 -9.02 3.82
N VAL A 40 19.47 -7.71 3.83
CA VAL A 40 18.28 -7.01 4.34
C VAL A 40 17.36 -6.65 3.18
N ALA A 41 16.15 -7.21 3.16
CA ALA A 41 15.12 -6.83 2.22
C ALA A 41 14.42 -5.56 2.70
N ILE A 42 14.50 -4.47 1.94
CA ILE A 42 13.92 -3.17 2.27
C ILE A 42 12.60 -3.01 1.52
N LEU A 43 11.50 -2.97 2.26
CA LEU A 43 10.14 -2.84 1.74
C LEU A 43 9.60 -1.44 2.03
N PRO A 44 9.50 -0.56 1.02
CA PRO A 44 8.96 0.77 1.21
C PRO A 44 7.42 0.72 1.37
N ILE A 45 6.91 1.33 2.43
CA ILE A 45 5.48 1.56 2.67
C ILE A 45 5.25 3.06 2.74
N VAL A 46 5.17 3.70 1.56
CA VAL A 46 5.17 5.16 1.43
C VAL A 46 3.85 5.64 0.80
N GLY A 47 3.14 6.53 1.50
CA GLY A 47 1.87 7.10 1.06
C GLY A 47 0.63 6.41 1.61
N SER A 48 -0.54 6.74 1.07
CA SER A 48 -1.82 6.23 1.57
C SER A 48 -2.06 4.78 1.19
N LEU A 49 -2.49 3.98 2.16
CA LEU A 49 -2.73 2.56 2.00
C LEU A 49 -4.10 2.30 1.38
N VAL A 50 -4.11 1.48 0.32
CA VAL A 50 -5.34 1.04 -0.36
C VAL A 50 -5.36 -0.48 -0.46
N ASN A 51 -6.57 -1.07 -0.55
CA ASN A 51 -6.69 -2.52 -0.56
C ASN A 51 -6.05 -3.13 -1.82
N ARG A 52 -6.32 -2.54 -3.00
CA ARG A 52 -5.88 -3.08 -4.30
C ARG A 52 -5.56 -1.98 -5.30
N GLY A 53 -4.75 -2.34 -6.30
CA GLY A 53 -4.63 -1.57 -7.54
C GLY A 53 -3.69 -0.37 -7.48
N ALA A 54 -2.87 -0.22 -6.46
CA ALA A 54 -1.83 0.79 -6.41
C ALA A 54 -0.42 0.19 -6.50
N TRP A 55 0.52 0.95 -7.08
CA TRP A 55 1.92 0.58 -7.16
C TRP A 55 2.64 0.98 -5.88
N ILE A 56 3.55 0.12 -5.40
CA ILE A 56 4.50 0.54 -4.37
C ILE A 56 5.52 1.48 -5.01
N GLY A 57 5.72 2.65 -4.37
CA GLY A 57 6.61 3.70 -4.91
C GLY A 57 6.07 4.43 -6.14
N ALA A 58 4.78 4.30 -6.45
CA ALA A 58 4.16 5.10 -7.49
C ALA A 58 4.14 6.58 -7.10
N SER A 59 4.36 7.46 -8.07
CA SER A 59 4.25 8.92 -7.92
C SER A 59 2.83 9.40 -7.54
N SER A 60 1.86 8.49 -7.48
CA SER A 60 0.48 8.76 -7.05
C SER A 60 0.32 8.91 -5.54
N GLY A 61 1.34 8.61 -4.72
CA GLY A 61 1.23 8.60 -3.25
C GLY A 61 0.33 7.51 -2.68
N LEU A 62 0.05 6.45 -3.45
CA LEU A 62 -0.74 5.29 -3.03
C LEU A 62 0.13 4.04 -2.98
N VAL A 63 -0.10 3.19 -1.99
CA VAL A 63 0.52 1.87 -1.88
C VAL A 63 -0.54 0.81 -1.56
N SER A 64 -0.50 -0.33 -2.22
CA SER A 64 -1.50 -1.38 -1.99
C SER A 64 -1.03 -2.46 -1.04
N TYR A 65 -1.96 -2.99 -0.25
CA TYR A 65 -1.70 -4.17 0.57
C TYR A 65 -1.31 -5.39 -0.27
N GLU A 66 -1.80 -5.52 -1.50
CA GLU A 66 -1.39 -6.59 -2.42
C GLU A 66 0.10 -6.49 -2.77
N GLY A 67 0.59 -5.27 -3.04
CA GLY A 67 2.00 -5.04 -3.33
C GLY A 67 2.89 -5.35 -2.12
N ILE A 68 2.53 -4.87 -0.93
CA ILE A 68 3.24 -5.18 0.33
C ILE A 68 3.27 -6.70 0.54
N ALA A 69 2.14 -7.38 0.36
CA ALA A 69 2.06 -8.82 0.53
C ALA A 69 2.91 -9.60 -0.50
N ALA A 70 3.01 -9.10 -1.74
CA ALA A 70 3.87 -9.71 -2.77
C ALA A 70 5.35 -9.61 -2.38
N GLN A 71 5.81 -8.43 -1.94
CA GLN A 71 7.18 -8.22 -1.48
C GLN A 71 7.52 -9.06 -0.24
N LEU A 72 6.62 -9.15 0.74
CA LEU A 72 6.83 -9.98 1.93
C LEU A 72 7.02 -11.46 1.57
N ARG A 73 6.20 -11.98 0.64
CA ARG A 73 6.33 -13.38 0.18
C ARG A 73 7.60 -13.61 -0.63
N GLU A 74 8.00 -12.64 -1.45
CA GLU A 74 9.27 -12.69 -2.18
C GLU A 74 10.44 -12.71 -1.20
N ALA A 75 10.43 -11.82 -0.18
CA ALA A 75 11.47 -11.78 0.86
C ALA A 75 11.55 -13.11 1.63
N GLU A 76 10.40 -13.68 2.01
CA GLU A 76 10.34 -14.98 2.72
C GLU A 76 10.88 -16.14 1.88
N ALA A 77 10.66 -16.10 0.57
CA ALA A 77 11.08 -17.16 -0.35
C ALA A 77 12.56 -17.05 -0.77
N ASP A 78 13.19 -15.90 -0.58
CA ASP A 78 14.55 -15.63 -1.01
C ASP A 78 15.58 -16.13 0.02
N PRO A 79 16.44 -17.08 -0.32
CA PRO A 79 17.46 -17.62 0.60
C PRO A 79 18.55 -16.61 0.97
N ASP A 80 18.74 -15.56 0.19
CA ASP A 80 19.72 -14.51 0.44
C ASP A 80 19.19 -13.42 1.39
N VAL A 81 17.89 -13.45 1.73
CA VAL A 81 17.28 -12.52 2.68
C VAL A 81 17.39 -13.04 4.11
N LEU A 82 18.11 -12.31 4.94
CA LEU A 82 18.33 -12.60 6.37
C LEU A 82 17.29 -11.92 7.26
N ALA A 83 16.86 -10.73 6.86
CA ALA A 83 15.87 -9.92 7.58
C ALA A 83 15.05 -9.05 6.62
N VAL A 84 13.90 -8.62 7.09
CA VAL A 84 13.01 -7.70 6.38
C VAL A 84 12.93 -6.38 7.14
N LEU A 85 13.16 -5.28 6.45
CA LEU A 85 12.98 -3.93 6.97
C LEU A 85 11.79 -3.27 6.28
N LEU A 86 10.73 -2.98 7.04
CA LEU A 86 9.61 -2.16 6.57
C LEU A 86 10.03 -0.70 6.74
N ASP A 87 10.28 0.01 5.64
CA ASP A 87 10.57 1.45 5.62
C ASP A 87 9.27 2.21 5.45
N ILE A 88 8.77 2.79 6.56
CA ILE A 88 7.39 3.30 6.64
C ILE A 88 7.36 4.81 6.70
N ASP A 89 6.64 5.40 5.75
CA ASP A 89 6.21 6.80 5.73
C ASP A 89 4.77 6.86 5.20
N SER A 90 3.80 6.62 6.08
CA SER A 90 2.40 6.44 5.70
C SER A 90 1.42 6.95 6.76
N PRO A 91 0.45 7.79 6.38
CA PRO A 91 -0.63 8.22 7.28
C PRO A 91 -1.65 7.12 7.58
N GLY A 92 -1.52 5.94 6.95
CA GLY A 92 -2.53 4.89 6.97
C GLY A 92 -3.39 4.87 5.71
N GLY A 93 -4.62 4.43 5.83
CA GLY A 93 -5.55 4.32 4.70
C GLY A 93 -6.70 3.37 4.96
N GLU A 94 -7.10 2.57 3.96
CA GLU A 94 -8.23 1.67 4.07
C GLU A 94 -8.05 0.60 5.17
N ALA A 95 -9.09 0.38 5.97
CA ALA A 95 -9.08 -0.68 6.99
C ALA A 95 -9.07 -2.09 6.36
N THR A 96 -9.73 -2.23 5.20
CA THR A 96 -9.78 -3.49 4.47
C THR A 96 -8.41 -3.83 3.89
N GLY A 97 -7.86 -4.97 4.27
CA GLY A 97 -6.53 -5.44 3.87
C GLY A 97 -5.46 -5.27 4.95
N MET A 98 -5.56 -4.28 5.83
CA MET A 98 -4.61 -4.04 6.93
C MET A 98 -4.42 -5.28 7.81
N PHE A 99 -5.50 -5.88 8.30
CA PHE A 99 -5.45 -7.05 9.20
C PHE A 99 -4.76 -8.25 8.55
N ALA A 100 -5.06 -8.51 7.27
CA ALA A 100 -4.42 -9.61 6.53
C ALA A 100 -2.93 -9.35 6.31
N THR A 101 -2.56 -8.11 6.00
CA THR A 101 -1.16 -7.70 5.81
C THR A 101 -0.37 -7.79 7.12
N ALA A 102 -0.92 -7.30 8.23
CA ALA A 102 -0.29 -7.42 9.55
C ALA A 102 -0.10 -8.90 9.96
N LYS A 103 -1.08 -9.77 9.71
CA LYS A 103 -0.93 -11.20 9.93
C LYS A 103 0.19 -11.81 9.07
N LEU A 104 0.35 -11.37 7.83
CA LEU A 104 1.44 -11.82 6.96
C LEU A 104 2.79 -11.35 7.50
N VAL A 105 2.91 -10.08 7.94
CA VAL A 105 4.12 -9.57 8.63
C VAL A 105 4.46 -10.45 9.82
N SER A 106 3.49 -10.74 10.69
CA SER A 106 3.70 -11.63 11.85
C SER A 106 4.06 -13.06 11.45
N ALA A 107 3.59 -13.56 10.32
CA ALA A 107 3.95 -14.88 9.81
C ALA A 107 5.40 -14.91 9.31
N VAL A 108 5.79 -13.95 8.47
CA VAL A 108 7.15 -13.80 7.96
C VAL A 108 8.14 -13.59 9.10
N ASN A 109 7.76 -12.83 10.13
CA ASN A 109 8.60 -12.58 11.31
C ASN A 109 8.98 -13.86 12.10
N LYS A 110 8.33 -15.00 11.84
CA LYS A 110 8.69 -16.29 12.44
C LYS A 110 9.85 -16.97 11.72
N THR A 111 10.10 -16.63 10.48
CA THR A 111 11.15 -17.20 9.61
C THR A 111 12.29 -16.23 9.38
N ASN A 112 11.98 -14.97 9.11
CA ASN A 112 12.91 -13.89 8.87
C ASN A 112 12.53 -12.73 9.80
N PRO A 113 13.43 -12.25 10.67
CA PRO A 113 13.13 -11.08 11.50
C PRO A 113 12.58 -9.92 10.67
N VAL A 114 11.41 -9.41 11.05
CA VAL A 114 10.80 -8.23 10.44
C VAL A 114 10.90 -7.07 11.41
N VAL A 115 11.54 -5.98 10.99
CA VAL A 115 11.69 -4.74 11.75
C VAL A 115 10.96 -3.62 11.01
N ALA A 116 10.20 -2.82 11.72
CA ALA A 116 9.60 -1.61 11.18
C ALA A 116 10.45 -0.39 11.54
N PHE A 117 10.93 0.33 10.54
CA PHE A 117 11.56 1.63 10.70
C PHE A 117 10.58 2.71 10.24
N VAL A 118 10.23 3.60 11.15
CA VAL A 118 9.35 4.72 10.85
C VAL A 118 10.20 5.90 10.45
N ASN A 119 10.25 6.18 9.15
CA ASN A 119 11.09 7.24 8.60
C ASN A 119 10.52 8.63 8.91
N ASP A 120 9.21 8.81 8.68
CA ASP A 120 8.48 10.02 9.05
C ASP A 120 7.19 9.68 9.82
N VAL A 121 6.24 8.98 9.20
CA VAL A 121 4.94 8.66 9.80
C VAL A 121 4.60 7.17 9.67
N ALA A 122 4.12 6.56 10.75
CA ALA A 122 3.37 5.31 10.72
C ALA A 122 2.08 5.48 11.53
N ALA A 123 1.02 5.94 10.88
CA ALA A 123 -0.25 6.23 11.53
C ALA A 123 -1.36 5.29 11.07
N SER A 124 -2.38 5.10 11.90
CA SER A 124 -3.59 4.33 11.57
C SER A 124 -3.24 2.95 11.00
N ALA A 125 -3.72 2.59 9.83
CA ALA A 125 -3.48 1.29 9.22
C ALA A 125 -1.98 0.96 9.01
N ALA A 126 -1.13 1.96 8.77
CA ALA A 126 0.32 1.77 8.69
C ALA A 126 0.91 1.36 10.04
N TYR A 127 0.42 1.93 11.14
CA TYR A 127 0.80 1.49 12.48
C TYR A 127 0.30 0.07 12.77
N GLY A 128 -0.89 -0.30 12.28
CA GLY A 128 -1.40 -1.66 12.38
C GLY A 128 -0.45 -2.69 11.74
N ILE A 129 0.13 -2.36 10.59
CA ILE A 129 1.15 -3.20 9.93
C ILE A 129 2.45 -3.20 10.75
N ALA A 130 2.94 -2.01 11.15
CA ALA A 130 4.17 -1.86 11.94
C ALA A 130 4.11 -2.63 13.26
N SER A 131 2.95 -2.66 13.92
CA SER A 131 2.76 -3.34 15.20
C SER A 131 2.97 -4.85 15.15
N ALA A 132 2.89 -5.45 13.97
CA ALA A 132 3.12 -6.88 13.76
C ALA A 132 4.61 -7.25 13.54
N ALA A 133 5.50 -6.26 13.43
CA ALA A 133 6.95 -6.47 13.38
C ALA A 133 7.51 -6.83 14.78
N SER A 134 8.70 -7.41 14.80
CA SER A 134 9.42 -7.75 16.05
C SER A 134 9.85 -6.52 16.83
N GLU A 135 10.18 -5.45 16.11
CA GLU A 135 10.65 -4.18 16.67
C GLU A 135 10.12 -3.02 15.82
N ILE A 136 9.74 -1.91 16.49
CA ILE A 136 9.40 -0.65 15.86
C ILE A 136 10.44 0.38 16.27
N ILE A 137 11.19 0.87 15.27
CA ILE A 137 12.25 1.85 15.45
C ILE A 137 11.78 3.17 14.86
N VAL A 138 12.03 4.25 15.57
CA VAL A 138 11.62 5.60 15.19
C VAL A 138 12.82 6.54 15.10
N SER A 139 12.74 7.58 14.29
CA SER A 139 13.62 8.74 14.37
C SER A 139 13.13 9.70 15.46
N PRO A 140 13.91 10.70 15.87
CA PRO A 140 13.46 11.70 16.87
C PRO A 140 12.18 12.45 16.48
N THR A 141 11.91 12.60 15.19
CA THR A 141 10.76 13.33 14.62
C THR A 141 9.68 12.40 14.05
N SER A 142 9.90 11.11 14.04
CA SER A 142 8.90 10.15 13.54
C SER A 142 7.65 10.16 14.41
N MET A 143 6.50 10.05 13.75
CA MET A 143 5.19 10.04 14.38
C MET A 143 4.52 8.68 14.24
N VAL A 144 4.02 8.12 15.34
CA VAL A 144 3.30 6.83 15.34
C VAL A 144 1.99 6.92 16.11
N GLY A 145 1.05 6.00 15.84
CA GLY A 145 -0.22 5.93 16.56
C GLY A 145 -1.42 6.09 15.65
N SER A 146 -2.34 7.00 15.97
CA SER A 146 -3.63 7.14 15.27
C SER A 146 -4.40 5.81 15.22
N ILE A 147 -4.41 5.06 16.34
CA ILE A 147 -5.08 3.77 16.43
C ILE A 147 -6.57 4.03 16.59
N GLY A 148 -7.23 4.24 15.46
CA GLY A 148 -8.63 4.61 15.39
C GLY A 148 -9.23 4.32 14.03
N VAL A 149 -10.56 4.44 13.94
CA VAL A 149 -11.32 4.21 12.71
C VAL A 149 -12.25 5.39 12.48
N VAL A 150 -12.28 5.88 11.26
CA VAL A 150 -13.20 6.95 10.84
C VAL A 150 -14.02 6.48 9.64
N LEU A 151 -15.31 6.80 9.66
CA LEU A 151 -16.22 6.71 8.53
C LEU A 151 -16.83 8.08 8.29
N THR A 152 -16.77 8.57 7.07
CA THR A 152 -17.31 9.88 6.71
C THR A 152 -18.58 9.70 5.87
N HIS A 153 -19.65 10.32 6.28
CA HIS A 153 -20.85 10.54 5.46
C HIS A 153 -20.91 12.00 5.04
N LEU A 154 -21.18 12.23 3.77
CA LEU A 154 -21.35 13.57 3.20
C LEU A 154 -22.83 13.74 2.81
N ASP A 155 -23.52 14.70 3.43
CA ASP A 155 -24.83 15.14 3.00
C ASP A 155 -24.69 16.23 1.93
N ARG A 156 -25.11 15.92 0.72
CA ARG A 156 -25.07 16.82 -0.45
C ARG A 156 -26.45 17.32 -0.85
N SER A 157 -27.46 17.16 0.02
CA SER A 157 -28.84 17.53 -0.32
C SER A 157 -29.00 19.00 -0.67
N ALA A 158 -28.36 19.90 0.07
CA ALA A 158 -28.40 21.33 -0.20
C ALA A 158 -27.73 21.69 -1.55
N GLU A 159 -26.56 21.11 -1.86
CA GLU A 159 -25.92 21.29 -3.17
C GLU A 159 -26.81 20.84 -4.32
N LEU A 160 -27.49 19.72 -4.17
CA LEU A 160 -28.38 19.20 -5.19
C LEU A 160 -29.65 20.07 -5.34
N GLU A 161 -30.19 20.59 -4.25
CA GLU A 161 -31.32 21.51 -4.25
C GLU A 161 -30.98 22.81 -4.99
N ASP A 162 -29.82 23.40 -4.68
CA ASP A 162 -29.33 24.62 -5.37
C ASP A 162 -29.16 24.40 -6.88
N ARG A 163 -28.84 23.19 -7.28
CA ARG A 163 -28.69 22.78 -8.69
C ARG A 163 -30.03 22.36 -9.33
N GLY A 164 -31.13 22.39 -8.61
CA GLY A 164 -32.46 21.94 -9.09
C GLY A 164 -32.57 20.44 -9.31
N VAL A 165 -31.67 19.62 -8.73
CA VAL A 165 -31.64 18.16 -8.87
C VAL A 165 -32.33 17.51 -7.68
N LYS A 166 -33.38 16.71 -7.94
CA LYS A 166 -34.13 15.96 -6.92
C LYS A 166 -33.94 14.46 -7.13
N PRO A 167 -32.99 13.80 -6.46
CA PRO A 167 -32.79 12.36 -6.55
C PRO A 167 -34.00 11.60 -6.00
N THR A 168 -34.44 10.55 -6.70
CA THR A 168 -35.44 9.61 -6.22
C THR A 168 -34.79 8.23 -6.14
N LEU A 169 -34.77 7.63 -4.95
CA LEU A 169 -34.23 6.29 -4.73
C LEU A 169 -35.35 5.26 -4.84
N ILE A 170 -35.24 4.33 -5.78
CA ILE A 170 -36.13 3.18 -5.94
C ILE A 170 -35.32 1.95 -5.58
N HIS A 171 -35.69 1.25 -4.51
CA HIS A 171 -34.87 0.16 -3.96
C HIS A 171 -35.74 -0.98 -3.43
N ALA A 172 -35.11 -2.15 -3.26
CA ALA A 172 -35.65 -3.28 -2.54
C ALA A 172 -34.66 -3.68 -1.43
N GLY A 173 -35.19 -3.89 -0.23
CA GLY A 173 -34.42 -4.08 1.01
C GLY A 173 -34.31 -2.77 1.80
N ALA A 174 -34.70 -2.83 3.09
CA ALA A 174 -34.84 -1.64 3.95
C ALA A 174 -33.53 -0.84 4.09
N HIS A 175 -32.38 -1.54 4.17
CA HIS A 175 -31.07 -0.93 4.39
C HIS A 175 -30.27 -0.69 3.11
N LYS A 176 -30.87 -0.85 1.92
CA LYS A 176 -30.12 -0.75 0.65
C LYS A 176 -29.64 0.66 0.35
N VAL A 177 -30.32 1.64 0.89
CA VAL A 177 -30.06 3.07 0.65
C VAL A 177 -29.53 3.79 1.90
N ASP A 178 -29.22 3.07 2.96
CA ASP A 178 -28.62 3.66 4.16
C ASP A 178 -27.28 4.32 3.82
N GLY A 179 -27.04 5.51 4.36
CA GLY A 179 -25.81 6.27 4.12
C GLY A 179 -25.70 6.88 2.72
N HIS A 180 -26.80 7.01 1.95
CA HIS A 180 -26.76 7.72 0.67
C HIS A 180 -26.45 9.22 0.86
N PRO A 181 -25.81 9.91 -0.11
CA PRO A 181 -25.38 11.31 0.05
C PRO A 181 -26.46 12.35 -0.24
N PHE A 182 -27.73 11.94 -0.42
CA PHE A 182 -28.83 12.82 -0.85
C PHE A 182 -29.66 13.36 0.30
N GLY A 183 -29.22 13.16 1.52
CA GLY A 183 -29.88 13.62 2.73
C GLY A 183 -29.08 13.29 3.99
N PRO A 184 -29.49 13.82 5.15
CA PRO A 184 -28.84 13.55 6.42
C PRO A 184 -29.04 12.08 6.83
N LEU A 185 -28.13 11.58 7.65
CA LEU A 185 -28.29 10.27 8.29
C LEU A 185 -29.44 10.34 9.30
N SER A 186 -30.33 9.34 9.28
CA SER A 186 -31.23 9.08 10.39
C SER A 186 -30.45 8.63 11.63
N ASP A 187 -31.03 8.83 12.81
CA ASP A 187 -30.39 8.39 14.07
C ASP A 187 -30.17 6.87 14.09
N ALA A 188 -31.07 6.07 13.53
CA ALA A 188 -30.91 4.62 13.43
C ALA A 188 -29.72 4.26 12.54
N VAL A 189 -29.61 4.80 11.34
CA VAL A 189 -28.49 4.55 10.42
C VAL A 189 -27.18 5.04 11.03
N ARG A 190 -27.18 6.18 11.70
CA ARG A 190 -26.00 6.68 12.42
C ARG A 190 -25.56 5.71 13.51
N ALA A 191 -26.48 5.15 14.29
CA ALA A 191 -26.18 4.18 15.33
C ALA A 191 -25.61 2.88 14.75
N ASP A 192 -26.14 2.39 13.64
CA ASP A 192 -25.66 1.18 12.96
C ASP A 192 -24.23 1.38 12.42
N LEU A 193 -23.97 2.50 11.73
CA LEU A 193 -22.63 2.83 11.25
C LEU A 193 -21.62 3.01 12.40
N GLN A 194 -22.03 3.63 13.51
CA GLN A 194 -21.19 3.76 14.69
C GLN A 194 -20.85 2.39 15.29
N ALA A 195 -21.80 1.47 15.33
CA ALA A 195 -21.56 0.10 15.80
C ALA A 195 -20.57 -0.67 14.91
N GLU A 196 -20.64 -0.47 13.58
CA GLU A 196 -19.66 -1.05 12.65
C GLU A 196 -18.26 -0.48 12.86
N VAL A 197 -18.12 0.84 13.00
CA VAL A 197 -16.85 1.53 13.30
C VAL A 197 -16.24 0.99 14.60
N LEU A 198 -17.04 0.82 15.65
CA LEU A 198 -16.58 0.29 16.93
C LEU A 198 -16.09 -1.16 16.81
N LYS A 199 -16.75 -2.01 16.04
CA LYS A 199 -16.28 -3.39 15.80
C LYS A 199 -14.91 -3.43 15.12
N ILE A 200 -14.69 -2.57 14.11
CA ILE A 200 -13.38 -2.48 13.42
C ILE A 200 -12.33 -1.92 14.39
N TYR A 201 -12.70 -0.92 15.20
CA TYR A 201 -11.82 -0.35 16.21
C TYR A 201 -11.38 -1.39 17.24
N ASP A 202 -12.30 -2.21 17.75
CA ASP A 202 -11.99 -3.28 18.67
C ASP A 202 -11.02 -4.31 18.09
N GLN A 203 -11.21 -4.67 16.82
CA GLN A 203 -10.28 -5.54 16.11
C GLN A 203 -8.90 -4.89 15.96
N PHE A 204 -8.84 -3.58 15.68
CA PHE A 204 -7.60 -2.85 15.54
C PHE A 204 -6.84 -2.77 16.86
N VAL A 205 -7.51 -2.43 17.94
CA VAL A 205 -6.92 -2.45 19.30
C VAL A 205 -6.39 -3.84 19.62
N GLY A 206 -7.16 -4.90 19.33
CA GLY A 206 -6.74 -6.28 19.54
C GLY A 206 -5.48 -6.65 18.75
N LEU A 207 -5.43 -6.28 17.48
CA LEU A 207 -4.26 -6.49 16.61
C LEU A 207 -2.99 -5.82 17.19
N VAL A 208 -3.10 -4.56 17.58
CA VAL A 208 -1.97 -3.81 18.14
C VAL A 208 -1.54 -4.38 19.49
N ALA A 209 -2.49 -4.73 20.37
CA ALA A 209 -2.19 -5.32 21.66
C ALA A 209 -1.48 -6.68 21.53
N GLU A 210 -1.87 -7.49 20.54
CA GLU A 210 -1.20 -8.75 20.21
C GLU A 210 0.24 -8.51 19.73
N GLY A 211 0.43 -7.64 18.74
CA GLY A 211 1.75 -7.34 18.18
C GLY A 211 2.69 -6.63 19.14
N ARG A 212 2.14 -5.85 20.07
CA ARG A 212 2.88 -5.11 21.09
C ARG A 212 2.81 -5.78 22.49
N THR A 213 2.59 -7.10 22.54
CA THR A 213 2.51 -7.85 23.78
C THR A 213 3.69 -7.55 24.71
N GLY A 214 3.40 -7.23 25.98
CA GLY A 214 4.38 -6.87 27.01
C GLY A 214 4.88 -5.41 26.93
N ARG A 215 4.46 -4.63 25.94
CA ARG A 215 4.86 -3.22 25.74
C ARG A 215 3.71 -2.26 26.05
N ILE A 216 2.51 -2.56 25.56
CA ILE A 216 1.29 -1.76 25.80
C ILE A 216 0.07 -2.67 25.88
N SER A 217 -0.87 -2.37 26.79
CA SER A 217 -2.12 -3.11 26.93
C SER A 217 -3.23 -2.56 26.04
N ALA A 218 -4.27 -3.35 25.79
CA ALA A 218 -5.45 -2.91 25.03
C ALA A 218 -6.12 -1.67 25.65
N ASP A 219 -6.19 -1.60 27.01
CA ASP A 219 -6.78 -0.45 27.69
C ASP A 219 -5.91 0.80 27.54
N ALA A 220 -4.58 0.67 27.60
CA ALA A 220 -3.66 1.78 27.35
C ALA A 220 -3.74 2.25 25.90
N ILE A 221 -3.92 1.34 24.92
CA ILE A 221 -4.15 1.69 23.52
C ILE A 221 -5.45 2.50 23.39
N ARG A 222 -6.54 2.07 24.02
CA ARG A 222 -7.81 2.82 24.01
C ARG A 222 -7.67 4.20 24.66
N ALA A 223 -6.89 4.30 25.72
CA ALA A 223 -6.64 5.56 26.43
C ALA A 223 -5.84 6.57 25.60
N THR A 224 -5.19 6.15 24.50
CA THR A 224 -4.57 7.09 23.54
C THR A 224 -5.59 7.93 22.79
N GLU A 225 -6.86 7.51 22.73
CA GLU A 225 -7.94 8.20 21.99
C GLU A 225 -7.52 8.52 20.54
N ALA A 226 -6.86 7.55 19.89
CA ALA A 226 -6.31 7.67 18.54
C ALA A 226 -5.32 8.83 18.34
N ARG A 227 -4.63 9.28 19.39
CA ARG A 227 -3.56 10.28 19.27
C ARG A 227 -2.33 9.71 18.60
N THR A 228 -1.49 10.61 18.09
CA THR A 228 -0.15 10.31 17.60
C THR A 228 0.90 10.79 18.59
N TYR A 229 2.06 10.13 18.58
CA TYR A 229 3.17 10.38 19.49
C TYR A 229 4.47 10.47 18.70
N LEU A 230 5.35 11.42 19.07
CA LEU A 230 6.65 11.63 18.43
C LEU A 230 7.75 10.86 19.17
N GLY A 231 8.71 10.35 18.44
CA GLY A 231 9.99 9.84 18.90
C GLY A 231 10.02 9.25 20.30
N ALA A 232 10.56 9.96 21.25
CA ALA A 232 10.69 9.53 22.65
C ALA A 232 9.33 9.30 23.35
N ASP A 233 8.31 10.09 23.03
CA ASP A 233 6.98 9.94 23.61
C ASP A 233 6.34 8.65 23.12
N ALA A 234 6.56 8.27 21.86
CA ALA A 234 6.10 7.01 21.32
C ALA A 234 6.71 5.79 22.07
N ILE A 235 7.98 5.87 22.42
CA ILE A 235 8.66 4.85 23.21
C ILE A 235 8.07 4.81 24.64
N ALA A 236 7.89 5.96 25.26
CA ALA A 236 7.30 6.05 26.62
C ALA A 236 5.88 5.47 26.68
N GLN A 237 5.11 5.55 25.59
CA GLN A 237 3.79 4.96 25.47
C GLN A 237 3.82 3.44 25.12
N GLY A 238 4.99 2.86 24.85
CA GLY A 238 5.11 1.48 24.40
C GLY A 238 4.71 1.26 22.92
N LEU A 239 4.54 2.34 22.16
CA LEU A 239 4.19 2.30 20.74
C LEU A 239 5.42 2.14 19.83
N ALA A 240 6.61 2.45 20.32
CA ALA A 240 7.89 2.18 19.66
C ALA A 240 8.87 1.55 20.66
N ASP A 241 9.98 1.01 20.18
CA ASP A 241 10.95 0.29 21.02
C ASP A 241 12.21 1.10 21.30
N ARG A 242 12.74 1.76 20.28
CA ARG A 242 13.95 2.61 20.40
C ARG A 242 14.04 3.62 19.26
N MET A 243 15.00 4.54 19.40
CA MET A 243 15.40 5.45 18.33
C MET A 243 16.69 4.96 17.67
N ALA A 244 16.75 5.09 16.34
CA ALA A 244 17.97 4.92 15.54
C ALA A 244 17.80 5.64 14.19
N SER A 245 18.89 5.76 13.42
CA SER A 245 18.85 6.11 12.01
C SER A 245 18.61 4.88 11.14
N LEU A 246 18.15 5.09 9.90
CA LEU A 246 17.96 4.01 8.93
C LEU A 246 19.24 3.22 8.67
N ASP A 247 20.36 3.92 8.52
CA ASP A 247 21.66 3.30 8.26
C ASP A 247 22.13 2.41 9.43
N GLU A 248 21.90 2.84 10.68
CA GLU A 248 22.20 2.02 11.87
C GLU A 248 21.33 0.77 11.93
N VAL A 249 20.06 0.86 11.52
CA VAL A 249 19.16 -0.29 11.47
C VAL A 249 19.62 -1.28 10.40
N ILE A 250 19.91 -0.82 9.18
CA ILE A 250 20.41 -1.67 8.10
C ILE A 250 21.73 -2.34 8.51
N ALA A 251 22.66 -1.59 9.07
CA ALA A 251 23.95 -2.12 9.55
C ALA A 251 23.76 -3.20 10.62
N THR A 252 22.82 -3.01 11.54
CA THR A 252 22.52 -3.99 12.59
C THR A 252 21.92 -5.28 12.01
N LEU A 253 20.93 -5.14 11.11
CA LEU A 253 20.25 -6.28 10.49
C LEU A 253 21.20 -7.09 9.58
N SER A 254 22.14 -6.43 8.91
CA SER A 254 23.14 -7.07 8.05
C SER A 254 24.13 -7.96 8.80
N GLN A 255 24.21 -7.83 10.13
CA GLN A 255 25.10 -8.64 10.98
C GLN A 255 24.44 -9.92 11.49
N LEU A 256 23.17 -10.14 11.17
CA LEU A 256 22.48 -11.38 11.56
C LEU A 256 23.18 -12.59 10.91
N PRO A 257 23.39 -13.68 11.66
CA PRO A 257 24.07 -14.85 11.12
C PRO A 257 23.26 -15.47 9.98
N SER A 258 23.92 -15.72 8.85
CA SER A 258 23.36 -16.51 7.75
C SER A 258 23.07 -17.91 8.28
N GLY A 259 21.80 -18.29 8.40
CA GLY A 259 21.43 -19.64 8.85
C GLY A 259 20.51 -19.72 10.08
N ALA A 260 19.97 -18.62 10.56
CA ALA A 260 18.89 -18.66 11.57
C ALA A 260 17.54 -19.19 11.01
N SER A 261 17.52 -19.71 9.79
CA SER A 261 16.34 -20.37 9.24
C SER A 261 16.16 -21.74 9.92
N PRO A 262 14.98 -22.06 10.44
CA PRO A 262 14.66 -23.40 10.88
C PRO A 262 14.81 -24.35 9.69
N GLN A 263 15.61 -25.41 9.87
CA GLN A 263 15.90 -26.44 8.87
C GLN A 263 14.65 -26.84 8.09
N ARG A 264 14.59 -26.48 6.81
CA ARG A 264 13.68 -27.13 5.88
C ARG A 264 14.07 -28.61 5.81
N LYS A 265 13.28 -29.48 6.42
CA LYS A 265 13.38 -30.93 6.19
C LYS A 265 13.17 -31.17 4.71
N GLY A 266 14.26 -31.44 4.00
CA GLY A 266 14.24 -31.87 2.61
C GLY A 266 13.45 -33.17 2.50
N GLY A 267 12.31 -33.13 1.79
CA GLY A 267 11.65 -34.32 1.30
C GLY A 267 12.54 -35.00 0.26
N PRO A 268 12.49 -36.36 0.12
CA PRO A 268 13.37 -37.07 -0.78
C PRO A 268 13.09 -36.68 -2.24
N MET A 269 14.12 -36.22 -2.94
CA MET A 269 14.12 -36.03 -4.40
C MET A 269 13.89 -37.38 -5.08
N THR A 270 12.72 -37.62 -5.64
CA THR A 270 12.51 -38.63 -6.64
C THR A 270 13.22 -38.22 -7.94
N LYS A 271 14.23 -38.98 -8.34
CA LYS A 271 14.89 -38.84 -9.64
C LYS A 271 13.86 -39.07 -10.75
N SER A 272 13.50 -38.01 -11.47
CA SER A 272 12.76 -38.14 -12.72
C SER A 272 13.74 -38.37 -13.87
N THR A 273 13.48 -39.39 -14.63
CA THR A 273 14.22 -39.85 -15.80
C THR A 273 14.19 -38.82 -16.92
N GLN A 274 15.35 -38.52 -17.47
CA GLN A 274 15.53 -37.64 -18.64
C GLN A 274 14.72 -38.17 -19.83
N GLY A 275 13.77 -37.36 -20.30
CA GLY A 275 13.22 -37.42 -21.64
C GLY A 275 13.83 -36.30 -22.47
N GLN A 276 14.59 -36.63 -23.51
CA GLN A 276 15.13 -35.70 -24.49
C GLN A 276 14.00 -35.02 -25.25
N ALA A 277 13.93 -33.65 -25.17
CA ALA A 277 13.13 -32.86 -26.08
C ALA A 277 14.01 -32.33 -27.22
N PRO A 278 13.44 -32.06 -28.42
CA PRO A 278 14.20 -31.65 -29.61
C PRO A 278 14.80 -30.24 -29.41
N GLN A 279 16.03 -30.08 -29.88
CA GLN A 279 16.71 -28.78 -29.97
C GLN A 279 16.16 -28.03 -31.17
N ASP A 280 15.36 -26.99 -30.94
CA ASP A 280 15.14 -25.93 -31.93
C ASP A 280 16.22 -24.88 -31.77
N ASP A 281 16.93 -24.64 -32.85
CA ASP A 281 18.06 -23.70 -32.98
C ASP A 281 17.55 -22.26 -32.88
N VAL A 282 17.50 -21.71 -31.68
CA VAL A 282 17.24 -20.28 -31.46
C VAL A 282 18.59 -19.58 -31.42
N SER A 283 18.94 -18.90 -32.51
CA SER A 283 20.11 -18.04 -32.58
C SER A 283 20.07 -17.01 -31.44
N ALA A 284 21.03 -17.09 -30.55
CA ALA A 284 21.14 -16.25 -29.36
C ALA A 284 21.32 -14.78 -29.78
N ILE A 285 20.34 -13.95 -29.50
CA ILE A 285 20.45 -12.48 -29.61
C ILE A 285 21.52 -12.04 -28.60
N SER A 286 22.51 -11.27 -29.07
CA SER A 286 23.54 -10.78 -28.18
C SER A 286 22.98 -9.82 -27.12
N PRO A 287 23.56 -9.74 -25.92
CA PRO A 287 23.14 -8.79 -24.89
C PRO A 287 23.15 -7.33 -25.38
N ALA A 288 24.05 -7.00 -26.30
CA ALA A 288 24.14 -5.65 -26.90
C ALA A 288 22.94 -5.37 -27.83
N ASP A 289 22.52 -6.36 -28.63
CA ASP A 289 21.38 -6.21 -29.55
C ASP A 289 20.07 -6.11 -28.77
N LEU A 290 19.94 -6.86 -27.66
CA LEU A 290 18.80 -6.77 -26.77
C LEU A 290 18.71 -5.37 -26.10
N GLN A 291 19.85 -4.84 -25.67
CA GLN A 291 19.90 -3.52 -25.04
C GLN A 291 19.58 -2.41 -26.04
N ALA A 292 20.07 -2.50 -27.28
CA ALA A 292 19.72 -1.57 -28.36
C ALA A 292 18.23 -1.62 -28.72
N ALA A 293 17.64 -2.80 -28.76
CA ALA A 293 16.21 -2.98 -29.02
C ALA A 293 15.33 -2.40 -27.89
N VAL A 294 15.73 -2.57 -26.63
CA VAL A 294 15.05 -1.98 -25.47
C VAL A 294 15.09 -0.46 -25.47
N GLU A 295 16.26 0.14 -25.76
CA GLU A 295 16.39 1.60 -25.87
C GLU A 295 15.60 2.19 -27.04
N ALA A 296 15.57 1.51 -28.19
CA ALA A 296 14.75 1.90 -29.32
C ALA A 296 13.26 1.87 -28.97
N ALA A 297 12.79 0.79 -28.40
CA ALA A 297 11.38 0.64 -27.96
C ALA A 297 10.99 1.69 -26.90
N ARG A 298 11.90 2.02 -25.98
CA ARG A 298 11.67 3.05 -24.95
C ARG A 298 11.56 4.44 -25.57
N THR A 299 12.39 4.76 -26.52
CA THR A 299 12.37 6.04 -27.24
C THR A 299 11.09 6.20 -28.05
N GLU A 300 10.67 5.14 -28.73
CA GLU A 300 9.44 5.11 -29.51
C GLU A 300 8.20 5.24 -28.63
N ALA A 301 8.14 4.50 -27.53
CA ALA A 301 7.05 4.59 -26.55
C ALA A 301 6.95 5.98 -25.90
N HIS A 302 8.10 6.62 -25.61
CA HIS A 302 8.14 7.98 -25.08
C HIS A 302 7.61 8.99 -26.10
N ALA A 303 8.06 8.89 -27.35
CA ALA A 303 7.60 9.76 -28.44
C ALA A 303 6.09 9.60 -28.69
N ALA A 304 5.59 8.37 -28.72
CA ALA A 304 4.16 8.08 -28.86
C ALA A 304 3.34 8.64 -27.69
N GLY A 305 3.82 8.49 -26.44
CA GLY A 305 3.19 9.05 -25.25
C GLY A 305 3.10 10.58 -25.26
N VAL A 306 4.16 11.25 -25.71
CA VAL A 306 4.17 12.73 -25.86
C VAL A 306 3.17 13.19 -26.91
N ILE A 307 3.07 12.48 -28.04
CA ILE A 307 2.12 12.81 -29.13
C ILE A 307 0.68 12.60 -28.62
N ALA A 308 0.40 11.47 -27.98
CA ALA A 308 -0.91 11.18 -27.43
C ALA A 308 -1.33 12.19 -26.35
N GLY A 309 -0.43 12.52 -25.42
CA GLY A 309 -0.69 13.51 -24.38
C GLY A 309 -0.95 14.92 -24.93
N LYS A 310 -0.23 15.35 -25.97
CA LYS A 310 -0.50 16.62 -26.65
C LYS A 310 -1.86 16.63 -27.36
N ALA A 311 -2.22 15.54 -28.01
CA ALA A 311 -3.50 15.43 -28.71
C ALA A 311 -4.68 15.47 -27.71
N GLU A 312 -4.57 14.76 -26.59
CA GLU A 312 -5.57 14.75 -25.53
C GLU A 312 -5.72 16.14 -24.87
N ALA A 313 -4.61 16.80 -24.53
CA ALA A 313 -4.61 18.15 -23.99
C ALA A 313 -5.26 19.16 -24.96
N THR A 314 -4.95 19.07 -26.25
CA THR A 314 -5.54 19.93 -27.28
C THR A 314 -7.05 19.69 -27.42
N ALA A 315 -7.47 18.42 -27.40
CA ALA A 315 -8.89 18.06 -27.46
C ALA A 315 -9.64 18.57 -26.23
N ARG A 316 -9.04 18.47 -25.05
CA ARG A 316 -9.61 18.97 -23.80
C ARG A 316 -9.77 20.49 -23.78
N ILE A 317 -8.72 21.22 -24.19
CA ILE A 317 -8.77 22.69 -24.32
C ILE A 317 -9.86 23.10 -25.32
N LYS A 318 -9.92 22.43 -26.48
CA LYS A 318 -10.96 22.71 -27.48
C LYS A 318 -12.36 22.46 -26.93
N ALA A 319 -12.58 21.37 -26.20
CA ALA A 319 -13.87 21.05 -25.58
C ALA A 319 -14.28 22.13 -24.57
N ILE A 320 -13.35 22.63 -23.76
CA ILE A 320 -13.60 23.73 -22.80
C ILE A 320 -13.98 25.02 -23.55
N LEU A 321 -13.23 25.40 -24.58
CA LEU A 321 -13.47 26.64 -25.31
C LEU A 321 -14.75 26.63 -26.17
N THR A 322 -15.26 25.44 -26.51
CA THR A 322 -16.49 25.29 -27.31
C THR A 322 -17.71 24.92 -26.47
N ALA A 323 -17.58 24.81 -25.14
CA ALA A 323 -18.69 24.56 -24.26
C ALA A 323 -19.63 25.78 -24.23
N PRO A 324 -20.97 25.61 -24.27
CA PRO A 324 -21.92 26.73 -24.27
C PRO A 324 -21.76 27.68 -23.06
N GLU A 325 -21.26 27.17 -21.95
CA GLU A 325 -21.04 27.92 -20.72
C GLU A 325 -19.84 28.87 -20.78
N THR A 326 -18.96 28.73 -21.77
CA THR A 326 -17.76 29.56 -21.96
C THR A 326 -17.95 30.66 -23.01
N ASP A 327 -19.12 30.75 -23.64
CA ASP A 327 -19.40 31.78 -24.66
C ASP A 327 -19.23 33.19 -24.05
N GLY A 328 -18.34 33.97 -24.63
CA GLY A 328 -17.96 35.32 -24.14
C GLY A 328 -17.04 35.32 -22.91
N ARG A 329 -16.47 34.17 -22.50
CA ARG A 329 -15.56 34.04 -21.34
C ARG A 329 -14.29 33.25 -21.66
N GLU A 330 -13.90 33.19 -22.93
CA GLU A 330 -12.80 32.35 -23.42
C GLU A 330 -11.47 32.67 -22.71
N ALA A 331 -11.24 33.94 -22.38
CA ALA A 331 -10.05 34.39 -21.67
C ALA A 331 -9.99 33.87 -20.21
N GLN A 332 -11.14 33.64 -19.57
CA GLN A 332 -11.23 33.10 -18.22
C GLN A 332 -11.14 31.57 -18.20
N ALA A 333 -11.59 30.90 -19.25
CA ALA A 333 -11.53 29.44 -19.38
C ALA A 333 -10.10 28.92 -19.58
N LEU A 334 -9.16 29.76 -20.03
CA LEU A 334 -7.75 29.41 -20.22
C LEU A 334 -6.92 29.52 -18.93
N VAL A 335 -7.48 30.00 -17.83
CA VAL A 335 -6.76 30.17 -16.53
C VAL A 335 -7.09 29.00 -15.57
N LEU A 336 -8.03 28.16 -15.88
CA LEU A 336 -8.39 26.94 -15.15
C LEU A 336 -7.77 25.71 -15.79
#